data_458adba53322d82b87bab7d022b051de
#
_entry.id   458adba53322d82b87bab7d022b051de
#
_cell.length_a   1.000
_cell.length_b   1.000
_cell.length_c   1.000
_cell.angle_alpha   90.00
_cell.angle_beta   90.00
_cell.angle_gamma   90.00
#
_symmetry.space_group_name_H-M   'P 1'
#
loop_
_entity.id
_entity.type
_entity.pdbx_description
1 polymer ?
#
loop_
_entity_poly.entity_id
_entity_poly.type
_entity_poly.pdbx_seq_one_letter_code
_entity_poly.pdbx_strand_id
1 'polypeptide(L)'
;MHDRLGIAALSLLLAATAARADGVFQASITVALPAILPPVVVVSPGVQVVQDLDEEVFVVDGWYWVRRGNVWYRARDHRHAWMYVPSRFVPLGLQRVPPGYYRRFHQAEWKAAKEEEKERRRAWREEEKERRREVKEWKKEHKGGRHHERDDD
;
A
#
# COMPACT_ATOMS: atom_id res chain seq x y z
N MET A 1 -9.26 33.90 -84.05
CA MET A 1 -9.25 32.41 -83.90
C MET A 1 -8.06 31.99 -83.06
N HIS A 2 -8.27 31.25 -82.09
CA HIS A 2 -7.43 30.52 -81.16
C HIS A 2 -7.57 31.01 -79.68
N ASP A 3 -8.50 30.42 -79.06
CA ASP A 3 -8.70 30.43 -77.62
C ASP A 3 -7.50 29.81 -76.87
N ARG A 4 -7.07 30.47 -75.82
CA ARG A 4 -6.16 29.85 -74.85
C ARG A 4 -6.85 29.89 -73.51
N LEU A 5 -7.47 28.75 -73.12
CA LEU A 5 -7.95 28.47 -71.82
C LEU A 5 -6.74 28.40 -70.87
N GLY A 6 -6.67 29.32 -69.92
CA GLY A 6 -5.76 29.26 -68.76
C GLY A 6 -6.36 28.40 -67.67
N ILE A 7 -5.74 27.27 -67.42
CA ILE A 7 -6.11 26.38 -66.28
C ILE A 7 -5.41 26.94 -65.05
N ALA A 8 -6.18 27.56 -64.15
CA ALA A 8 -5.69 27.95 -62.84
C ALA A 8 -5.71 26.70 -61.92
N ALA A 9 -4.51 26.20 -61.65
CA ALA A 9 -4.30 25.15 -60.68
C ALA A 9 -4.44 25.71 -59.25
N LEU A 10 -5.57 25.42 -58.62
CA LEU A 10 -5.83 25.72 -57.20
C LEU A 10 -5.12 24.68 -56.34
N SER A 11 -3.96 24.99 -55.83
CA SER A 11 -3.22 24.13 -54.87
C SER A 11 -3.87 24.26 -53.51
N LEU A 12 -4.67 23.25 -53.14
CA LEU A 12 -5.25 23.11 -51.81
C LEU A 12 -4.19 22.59 -50.85
N LEU A 13 -3.59 23.49 -50.05
CA LEU A 13 -2.70 23.09 -48.94
C LEU A 13 -3.55 22.49 -47.83
N LEU A 14 -3.54 21.17 -47.72
CA LEU A 14 -4.13 20.46 -46.59
C LEU A 14 -3.16 20.58 -45.41
N ALA A 15 -3.39 21.53 -44.50
CA ALA A 15 -2.69 21.60 -43.25
C ALA A 15 -3.26 20.47 -42.32
N ALA A 16 -2.56 19.36 -42.29
CA ALA A 16 -2.82 18.31 -41.31
C ALA A 16 -2.40 18.82 -39.91
N THR A 17 -3.35 19.39 -39.19
CA THR A 17 -3.21 19.61 -37.75
C THR A 17 -3.17 18.24 -37.07
N ALA A 18 -1.99 17.75 -36.74
CA ALA A 18 -1.82 16.62 -35.85
C ALA A 18 -2.32 17.05 -34.46
N ALA A 19 -3.57 16.79 -34.18
CA ALA A 19 -4.09 16.84 -32.82
C ALA A 19 -3.33 15.78 -32.01
N ARG A 20 -2.35 16.23 -31.24
CA ARG A 20 -1.83 15.42 -30.13
C ARG A 20 -2.96 15.23 -29.15
N ALA A 21 -3.67 14.14 -29.31
CA ALA A 21 -4.49 13.61 -28.24
C ALA A 21 -3.49 13.13 -27.16
N ASP A 22 -3.21 13.97 -26.17
CA ASP A 22 -2.74 13.53 -24.89
C ASP A 22 -3.86 12.68 -24.30
N GLY A 23 -3.99 11.47 -24.84
CA GLY A 23 -4.90 10.46 -24.33
C GLY A 23 -4.43 10.07 -22.95
N VAL A 24 -4.93 10.75 -21.94
CA VAL A 24 -4.94 10.21 -20.60
C VAL A 24 -5.71 8.90 -20.74
N PHE A 25 -5.01 7.79 -20.84
CA PHE A 25 -5.60 6.46 -20.82
C PHE A 25 -6.30 6.33 -19.46
N GLN A 26 -7.58 6.64 -19.43
CA GLN A 26 -8.46 6.39 -18.29
C GLN A 26 -8.80 4.91 -18.32
N ALA A 27 -7.82 4.07 -17.94
CA ALA A 27 -8.09 2.67 -17.74
C ALA A 27 -9.05 2.54 -16.56
N SER A 28 -10.22 2.00 -16.79
CA SER A 28 -11.20 1.67 -15.76
C SER A 28 -11.40 0.16 -15.68
N ILE A 29 -11.73 -0.32 -14.48
CA ILE A 29 -12.08 -1.71 -14.23
C ILE A 29 -13.44 -1.80 -13.55
N THR A 30 -14.05 -2.96 -13.63
CA THR A 30 -15.19 -3.34 -12.81
C THR A 30 -14.68 -4.24 -11.68
N VAL A 31 -15.09 -3.95 -10.46
CA VAL A 31 -14.81 -4.77 -9.28
C VAL A 31 -16.14 -5.37 -8.81
N ALA A 32 -16.22 -6.68 -8.74
CA ALA A 32 -17.41 -7.37 -8.27
C ALA A 32 -17.49 -7.29 -6.75
N LEU A 33 -18.32 -6.38 -6.25
CA LEU A 33 -18.55 -6.18 -4.81
C LEU A 33 -20.06 -6.34 -4.51
N PRO A 34 -20.41 -6.72 -3.26
CA PRO A 34 -21.80 -6.73 -2.82
C PRO A 34 -22.48 -5.37 -2.98
N ALA A 35 -23.78 -5.35 -3.30
CA ALA A 35 -24.55 -4.11 -3.39
C ALA A 35 -24.56 -3.33 -2.06
N ILE A 36 -24.54 -4.05 -0.95
CA ILE A 36 -24.39 -3.51 0.40
C ILE A 36 -23.03 -3.99 0.90
N LEU A 37 -22.12 -3.04 1.15
CA LEU A 37 -20.80 -3.38 1.69
C LEU A 37 -20.89 -3.74 3.17
N PRO A 38 -20.08 -4.71 3.61
CA PRO A 38 -19.84 -4.95 5.04
C PRO A 38 -19.30 -3.70 5.76
N PRO A 39 -19.33 -3.68 7.10
CA PRO A 39 -18.80 -2.58 7.89
C PRO A 39 -17.33 -2.27 7.55
N VAL A 40 -16.97 -1.01 7.68
CA VAL A 40 -15.58 -0.55 7.56
C VAL A 40 -14.90 -0.48 8.92
N VAL A 41 -13.62 -0.78 8.98
CA VAL A 41 -12.79 -0.73 10.18
C VAL A 41 -11.59 0.15 9.96
N VAL A 42 -11.30 1.03 10.92
CA VAL A 42 -10.09 1.84 10.92
C VAL A 42 -8.89 0.94 11.23
N VAL A 43 -7.97 0.81 10.30
CA VAL A 43 -6.75 0.00 10.43
C VAL A 43 -5.49 0.84 10.66
N SER A 44 -5.53 2.09 10.24
CA SER A 44 -4.50 3.11 10.54
C SER A 44 -5.11 4.50 10.41
N PRO A 45 -4.47 5.56 10.91
CA PRO A 45 -4.97 6.91 10.78
C PRO A 45 -5.34 7.26 9.34
N GLY A 46 -6.60 7.63 9.11
CA GLY A 46 -7.13 7.98 7.78
C GLY A 46 -7.35 6.81 6.82
N VAL A 47 -7.05 5.57 7.20
CA VAL A 47 -7.27 4.39 6.35
C VAL A 47 -8.27 3.44 7.02
N GLN A 48 -9.33 3.16 6.31
CA GLN A 48 -10.33 2.16 6.69
C GLN A 48 -10.29 1.01 5.68
N VAL A 49 -10.69 -0.19 6.11
CA VAL A 49 -10.83 -1.37 5.25
C VAL A 49 -12.24 -1.92 5.37
N VAL A 50 -12.81 -2.38 4.26
CA VAL A 50 -14.08 -3.09 4.24
C VAL A 50 -13.82 -4.54 4.67
N GLN A 51 -14.56 -5.01 5.68
CA GLN A 51 -14.40 -6.37 6.20
C GLN A 51 -14.96 -7.42 5.25
N ASP A 52 -14.54 -8.67 5.44
CA ASP A 52 -15.15 -9.88 4.87
C ASP A 52 -15.28 -9.90 3.35
N LEU A 53 -14.39 -9.21 2.66
CA LEU A 53 -14.31 -9.25 1.21
C LEU A 53 -13.10 -10.07 0.73
N ASP A 54 -13.28 -10.77 -0.37
CA ASP A 54 -12.18 -11.45 -1.08
C ASP A 54 -11.21 -10.44 -1.72
N GLU A 55 -11.68 -9.21 -1.96
CA GLU A 55 -10.91 -8.09 -2.46
C GLU A 55 -10.50 -7.17 -1.31
N GLU A 56 -9.30 -6.61 -1.36
CA GLU A 56 -8.88 -5.57 -0.45
C GLU A 56 -9.48 -4.23 -0.86
N VAL A 57 -10.57 -3.84 -0.22
CA VAL A 57 -11.23 -2.56 -0.45
C VAL A 57 -10.95 -1.63 0.71
N PHE A 58 -10.32 -0.52 0.43
CA PHE A 58 -10.01 0.52 1.41
C PHE A 58 -10.91 1.72 1.22
N VAL A 59 -11.10 2.49 2.31
CA VAL A 59 -11.77 3.79 2.26
C VAL A 59 -10.80 4.84 2.83
N VAL A 60 -10.50 5.85 2.02
CA VAL A 60 -9.63 6.97 2.37
C VAL A 60 -10.24 8.25 1.80
N ASP A 61 -10.47 9.26 2.64
CA ASP A 61 -11.01 10.57 2.25
C ASP A 61 -12.30 10.47 1.41
N GLY A 62 -13.18 9.53 1.76
CA GLY A 62 -14.46 9.32 1.06
C GLY A 62 -14.33 8.70 -0.33
N TRP A 63 -13.17 8.15 -0.67
CA TRP A 63 -12.94 7.35 -1.85
C TRP A 63 -12.76 5.88 -1.49
N TYR A 64 -13.34 5.01 -2.29
CA TYR A 64 -13.02 3.59 -2.30
C TYR A 64 -11.77 3.34 -3.13
N TRP A 65 -10.89 2.50 -2.65
CA TRP A 65 -9.63 2.13 -3.28
C TRP A 65 -9.50 0.63 -3.36
N VAL A 66 -8.99 0.13 -4.48
CA VAL A 66 -8.67 -1.28 -4.67
C VAL A 66 -7.33 -1.40 -5.37
N ARG A 67 -6.59 -2.47 -5.05
CA ARG A 67 -5.32 -2.78 -5.69
C ARG A 67 -5.42 -4.09 -6.48
N ARG A 68 -4.95 -4.06 -7.72
CA ARG A 68 -4.80 -5.23 -8.58
C ARG A 68 -3.32 -5.36 -8.96
N GLY A 69 -2.61 -6.33 -8.36
CA GLY A 69 -1.15 -6.40 -8.43
C GLY A 69 -0.51 -5.13 -7.88
N ASN A 70 0.22 -4.42 -8.72
CA ASN A 70 0.88 -3.15 -8.36
C ASN A 70 0.09 -1.91 -8.83
N VAL A 71 -1.12 -2.09 -9.33
CA VAL A 71 -1.94 -1.02 -9.91
C VAL A 71 -3.08 -0.67 -8.97
N TRP A 72 -3.28 0.64 -8.76
CA TRP A 72 -4.33 1.17 -7.91
C TRP A 72 -5.47 1.75 -8.72
N TYR A 73 -6.68 1.55 -8.21
CA TYR A 73 -7.91 2.09 -8.76
C TYR A 73 -8.72 2.71 -7.64
N ARG A 74 -9.51 3.73 -7.98
CA ARG A 74 -10.43 4.37 -7.02
C ARG A 74 -11.79 4.63 -7.64
N ALA A 75 -12.82 4.69 -6.79
CA ALA A 75 -14.17 5.07 -7.15
C ALA A 75 -14.80 5.92 -6.03
N ARG A 76 -15.74 6.78 -6.38
CA ARG A 76 -16.58 7.49 -5.38
C ARG A 76 -17.68 6.59 -4.83
N ASP A 77 -18.17 5.69 -5.65
CA ASP A 77 -19.16 4.68 -5.30
C ASP A 77 -18.66 3.33 -5.78
N HIS A 78 -18.65 2.35 -4.88
CA HIS A 78 -18.14 1.01 -5.12
C HIS A 78 -18.86 0.24 -6.22
N ARG A 79 -20.08 0.67 -6.61
CA ARG A 79 -20.90 0.06 -7.68
C ARG A 79 -20.58 0.58 -9.07
N HIS A 80 -19.80 1.65 -9.20
CA HIS A 80 -19.44 2.25 -10.47
C HIS A 80 -18.05 1.82 -10.96
N ALA A 81 -17.69 2.29 -12.15
CA ALA A 81 -16.37 2.03 -12.71
C ALA A 81 -15.25 2.61 -11.83
N TRP A 82 -14.22 1.81 -11.62
CA TRP A 82 -13.04 2.16 -10.85
C TRP A 82 -11.97 2.73 -11.78
N MET A 83 -11.54 3.92 -11.52
CA MET A 83 -10.56 4.64 -12.33
C MET A 83 -9.12 4.34 -11.88
N TYR A 84 -8.24 4.12 -12.84
CA TYR A 84 -6.82 3.97 -12.59
C TYR A 84 -6.23 5.21 -11.90
N VAL A 85 -5.33 4.97 -10.95
CA VAL A 85 -4.60 6.01 -10.25
C VAL A 85 -3.10 5.72 -10.31
N PRO A 86 -2.29 6.62 -10.89
CA PRO A 86 -0.84 6.51 -10.85
C PRO A 86 -0.33 6.46 -9.40
N SER A 87 0.70 5.66 -9.14
CA SER A 87 1.22 5.41 -7.78
C SER A 87 1.58 6.69 -7.02
N ARG A 88 2.06 7.72 -7.72
CA ARG A 88 2.39 9.04 -7.11
C ARG A 88 1.19 9.76 -6.48
N PHE A 89 -0.05 9.39 -6.86
CA PHE A 89 -1.28 9.98 -6.34
C PHE A 89 -2.00 9.07 -5.34
N VAL A 90 -1.45 7.90 -5.06
CA VAL A 90 -1.99 6.99 -4.06
C VAL A 90 -1.60 7.48 -2.67
N PRO A 91 -2.53 7.56 -1.69
CA PRO A 91 -2.21 7.93 -0.32
C PRO A 91 -1.07 7.08 0.26
N LEU A 92 -0.11 7.70 0.95
CA LEU A 92 1.03 7.01 1.54
C LEU A 92 0.63 5.90 2.51
N GLY A 93 -0.49 6.08 3.20
CA GLY A 93 -1.06 5.06 4.09
C GLY A 93 -1.37 3.76 3.34
N LEU A 94 -1.91 3.85 2.12
CA LEU A 94 -2.20 2.69 1.27
C LEU A 94 -0.96 2.07 0.65
N GLN A 95 0.02 2.89 0.25
CA GLN A 95 1.26 2.38 -0.35
C GLN A 95 2.06 1.48 0.60
N ARG A 96 1.94 1.72 1.91
CA ARG A 96 2.63 0.97 2.97
C ARG A 96 1.96 -0.36 3.32
N VAL A 97 0.74 -0.59 2.85
CA VAL A 97 0.01 -1.83 3.10
C VAL A 97 0.58 -2.93 2.21
N PRO A 98 1.07 -4.05 2.78
CA PRO A 98 1.49 -5.19 2.00
C PRO A 98 0.33 -5.76 1.17
N PRO A 99 0.56 -6.25 -0.05
CA PRO A 99 -0.48 -6.85 -0.87
C PRO A 99 -1.12 -8.06 -0.18
N GLY A 100 -2.46 -8.10 -0.17
CA GLY A 100 -3.22 -9.20 0.41
C GLY A 100 -3.34 -9.20 1.93
N TYR A 101 -2.73 -8.22 2.61
CA TYR A 101 -2.69 -8.17 4.07
C TYR A 101 -4.09 -8.06 4.73
N TYR A 102 -5.01 -7.37 4.08
CA TYR A 102 -6.39 -7.20 4.55
C TYR A 102 -7.43 -7.98 3.72
N ARG A 103 -6.99 -8.95 2.94
CA ARG A 103 -7.93 -9.84 2.25
C ARG A 103 -8.68 -10.68 3.28
N ARG A 104 -10.02 -10.78 3.14
CA ARG A 104 -10.90 -11.45 4.12
C ARG A 104 -10.67 -10.96 5.55
N PHE A 105 -10.42 -9.67 5.69
CA PHE A 105 -10.11 -9.06 6.96
C PHE A 105 -11.28 -9.17 7.94
N HIS A 106 -11.03 -9.80 9.09
CA HIS A 106 -11.99 -9.92 10.18
C HIS A 106 -11.47 -9.17 11.40
N GLN A 107 -12.20 -8.16 11.86
CA GLN A 107 -11.74 -7.29 12.96
C GLN A 107 -11.42 -8.06 14.24
N ALA A 108 -12.25 -9.07 14.58
CA ALA A 108 -12.05 -9.87 15.79
C ALA A 108 -10.75 -10.67 15.74
N GLU A 109 -10.49 -11.35 14.64
CA GLU A 109 -9.27 -12.14 14.42
C GLU A 109 -8.02 -11.24 14.39
N TRP A 110 -8.12 -10.08 13.75
CA TRP A 110 -7.02 -9.11 13.71
C TRP A 110 -6.67 -8.57 15.09
N LYS A 111 -7.69 -8.24 15.91
CA LYS A 111 -7.47 -7.81 17.30
C LYS A 111 -6.81 -8.90 18.14
N ALA A 112 -7.28 -10.13 18.03
CA ALA A 112 -6.71 -11.27 18.72
C ALA A 112 -5.24 -11.51 18.32
N ALA A 113 -4.94 -11.53 17.02
CA ALA A 113 -3.58 -11.69 16.52
C ALA A 113 -2.64 -10.56 16.98
N LYS A 114 -3.14 -9.32 17.05
CA LYS A 114 -2.35 -8.17 17.49
C LYS A 114 -2.06 -8.20 19.00
N GLU A 115 -3.00 -8.63 19.83
CA GLU A 115 -2.73 -8.82 21.27
C GLU A 115 -1.73 -9.96 21.49
N GLU A 116 -1.88 -11.06 20.79
CA GLU A 116 -0.91 -12.17 20.85
C GLU A 116 0.51 -11.75 20.43
N GLU A 117 0.65 -10.97 19.36
CA GLU A 117 1.94 -10.42 18.96
C GLU A 117 2.54 -9.51 20.04
N LYS A 118 1.72 -8.69 20.68
CA LYS A 118 2.13 -7.80 21.77
C LYS A 118 2.61 -8.56 22.99
N GLU A 119 1.92 -9.64 23.35
CA GLU A 119 2.32 -10.54 24.44
C GLU A 119 3.64 -11.24 24.13
N ARG A 120 3.81 -11.79 22.93
CA ARG A 120 5.10 -12.37 22.50
C ARG A 120 6.25 -11.39 22.58
N ARG A 121 6.03 -10.14 22.14
CA ARG A 121 7.06 -9.07 22.25
C ARG A 121 7.40 -8.69 23.68
N ARG A 122 6.42 -8.79 24.61
CA ARG A 122 6.65 -8.55 26.03
C ARG A 122 7.48 -9.69 26.63
N ALA A 123 7.07 -10.93 26.41
CA ALA A 123 7.79 -12.10 26.87
C ALA A 123 9.25 -12.10 26.40
N TRP A 124 9.49 -11.87 25.11
CA TRP A 124 10.83 -11.78 24.54
C TRP A 124 11.70 -10.69 25.21
N ARG A 125 11.12 -9.53 25.52
CA ARG A 125 11.85 -8.46 26.22
C ARG A 125 12.22 -8.82 27.64
N GLU A 126 11.37 -9.55 28.36
CA GLU A 126 11.67 -10.01 29.72
C GLU A 126 12.78 -11.07 29.70
N GLU A 127 12.70 -12.06 28.82
CA GLU A 127 13.75 -13.04 28.61
C GLU A 127 15.11 -12.40 28.25
N GLU A 128 15.11 -11.39 27.42
CA GLU A 128 16.34 -10.68 27.07
C GLU A 128 16.92 -9.92 28.26
N LYS A 129 16.07 -9.32 29.10
CA LYS A 129 16.53 -8.64 30.33
C LYS A 129 17.13 -9.63 31.32
N GLU A 130 16.51 -10.79 31.50
CA GLU A 130 17.01 -11.85 32.37
C GLU A 130 18.38 -12.35 31.88
N ARG A 131 18.48 -12.68 30.62
CA ARG A 131 19.74 -13.08 29.96
C ARG A 131 20.85 -12.05 30.14
N ARG A 132 20.51 -10.76 30.00
CA ARG A 132 21.47 -9.67 30.24
C ARG A 132 21.91 -9.55 31.72
N ARG A 133 21.00 -9.87 32.67
CA ARG A 133 21.34 -9.91 34.12
C ARG A 133 22.26 -11.06 34.41
N GLU A 134 21.95 -12.26 33.97
CA GLU A 134 22.79 -13.46 34.13
C GLU A 134 24.22 -13.24 33.59
N VAL A 135 24.31 -12.68 32.37
CA VAL A 135 25.64 -12.36 31.78
C VAL A 135 26.41 -11.34 32.61
N LYS A 136 25.72 -10.36 33.20
CA LYS A 136 26.38 -9.37 34.09
C LYS A 136 26.86 -9.99 35.39
N GLU A 137 26.07 -10.85 35.98
CA GLU A 137 26.41 -11.58 37.22
C GLU A 137 27.59 -12.53 36.96
N TRP A 138 27.49 -13.33 35.92
CA TRP A 138 28.59 -14.20 35.49
C TRP A 138 29.92 -13.43 35.29
N LYS A 139 29.89 -12.26 34.65
CA LYS A 139 31.07 -11.41 34.46
C LYS A 139 31.60 -10.85 35.75
N LYS A 140 30.75 -10.56 36.76
CA LYS A 140 31.21 -10.09 38.09
C LYS A 140 31.95 -11.20 38.85
N GLU A 141 31.38 -12.41 38.86
CA GLU A 141 31.97 -13.58 39.53
C GLU A 141 33.32 -13.94 38.95
N HIS A 142 33.47 -13.92 37.61
CA HIS A 142 34.71 -14.31 36.95
C HIS A 142 35.74 -13.17 36.83
N LYS A 143 35.38 -11.94 37.17
CA LYS A 143 36.31 -10.81 37.19
C LYS A 143 37.16 -10.79 38.49
N GLY A 144 36.70 -11.40 39.57
CA GLY A 144 37.41 -11.48 40.87
C GLY A 144 38.57 -12.46 40.88
N GLY A 145 38.62 -13.44 39.96
CA GLY A 145 39.62 -14.51 39.96
C GLY A 145 40.97 -14.19 39.32
N ARG A 146 41.18 -13.03 38.73
CA ARG A 146 42.41 -12.68 37.99
C ARG A 146 43.38 -11.79 38.76
N HIS A 147 43.12 -11.44 40.01
CA HIS A 147 43.97 -10.53 40.80
C HIS A 147 44.83 -11.22 41.86
N HIS A 148 44.79 -12.57 41.96
CA HIS A 148 45.52 -13.27 43.03
C HIS A 148 46.73 -14.07 42.52
N GLU A 149 47.14 -13.94 41.28
CA GLU A 149 48.24 -14.75 40.71
C GLU A 149 49.43 -13.89 40.24
N ARG A 150 49.64 -12.71 40.86
CA ARG A 150 50.75 -11.83 40.43
C ARG A 150 51.61 -11.21 41.53
N ASP A 151 51.54 -11.74 42.74
CA ASP A 151 52.40 -11.28 43.85
C ASP A 151 53.15 -12.43 44.52
N ASP A 152 53.81 -13.34 43.78
CA ASP A 152 54.79 -14.25 44.28
C ASP A 152 55.92 -14.50 43.22
N ASP A 153 56.81 -13.52 43.08
CA ASP A 153 58.25 -13.73 42.65
C ASP A 153 59.07 -12.53 43.11
#